data_4b857716cd0c26150f4cde250df03f6c
#
_entry.id   4b857716cd0c26150f4cde250df03f6c
#
_cell.length_a   1.000
_cell.length_b   1.000
_cell.length_c   1.000
_cell.angle_alpha   90.00
_cell.angle_beta   90.00
_cell.angle_gamma   90.00
#
_symmetry.space_group_name_H-M   'P 1'
#
loop_
_entity.id
_entity.type
_entity.pdbx_description
1 polymer ?
#
loop_
_entity_poly.entity_id
_entity_poly.type
_entity_poly.pdbx_seq_one_letter_code
_entity_poly.pdbx_strand_id
1 'polypeptide(L)'
;MVIWPRGGQWRELRLRLVCPATWLQLQQPEPVAQARLVLRWWADQVELRVDGARVHGGDLFDTACRWPLPNRWWAGESLALELRLRSPLHDDGALIQSRIELEPVDPADPLNLLAPSR
;
A
#
# COMPACT_ATOMS: atom_id res chain seq x y z
N MET A 1 -6.85 -6.16 -12.43
CA MET A 1 -7.14 -7.14 -11.37
C MET A 1 -6.32 -8.40 -11.61
N VAL A 2 -5.75 -8.96 -10.56
CA VAL A 2 -5.01 -10.22 -10.61
C VAL A 2 -5.85 -11.30 -9.93
N ILE A 3 -6.03 -12.44 -10.60
CA ILE A 3 -6.83 -13.57 -10.08
C ILE A 3 -5.98 -14.84 -10.15
N TRP A 4 -6.08 -15.69 -9.13
CA TRP A 4 -5.38 -16.99 -9.11
C TRP A 4 -6.26 -18.05 -8.44
N PRO A 5 -5.96 -19.35 -8.69
CA PRO A 5 -6.85 -20.42 -8.27
C PRO A 5 -7.05 -20.52 -6.77
N ARG A 6 -8.25 -20.99 -6.39
CA ARG A 6 -8.64 -21.36 -5.03
C ARG A 6 -7.80 -22.50 -4.46
N GLY A 7 -8.04 -22.85 -3.22
CA GLY A 7 -7.41 -24.00 -2.58
C GLY A 7 -6.18 -23.66 -1.78
N GLY A 8 -6.09 -22.44 -1.23
CA GLY A 8 -4.95 -22.04 -0.41
C GLY A 8 -3.67 -21.82 -1.21
N GLN A 9 -3.79 -21.39 -2.46
CA GLN A 9 -2.65 -21.14 -3.33
C GLN A 9 -2.06 -19.79 -3.07
N TRP A 10 -0.74 -19.72 -2.96
CA TRP A 10 -0.02 -18.45 -2.78
C TRP A 10 0.26 -17.77 -4.11
N ARG A 11 0.08 -16.46 -4.13
CA ARG A 11 0.51 -15.59 -5.22
C ARG A 11 1.49 -14.58 -4.69
N GLU A 12 2.64 -14.46 -5.32
CA GLU A 12 3.64 -13.43 -5.02
C GLU A 12 3.65 -12.37 -6.11
N LEU A 13 3.65 -11.13 -5.67
CA LEU A 13 3.78 -9.98 -6.55
C LEU A 13 4.92 -9.12 -6.01
N ARG A 14 5.82 -8.71 -6.89
CA ARG A 14 6.96 -7.86 -6.53
C ARG A 14 6.98 -6.67 -7.44
N LEU A 15 7.18 -5.51 -6.86
CA LEU A 15 7.31 -4.29 -7.63
C LEU A 15 8.22 -3.28 -6.94
N ARG A 16 8.71 -2.35 -7.73
CA ARG A 16 9.48 -1.21 -7.24
C ARG A 16 8.63 0.02 -7.39
N LEU A 17 8.45 0.75 -6.31
CA LEU A 17 7.63 1.95 -6.28
C LEU A 17 8.53 3.17 -6.19
N VAL A 18 8.43 4.05 -7.19
CA VAL A 18 9.19 5.30 -7.25
C VAL A 18 8.21 6.46 -7.38
N CYS A 19 8.43 7.52 -6.60
CA CYS A 19 7.60 8.71 -6.68
C CYS A 19 7.75 9.37 -8.06
N PRO A 20 6.65 9.64 -8.77
CA PRO A 20 6.71 10.37 -10.03
C PRO A 20 7.37 11.75 -9.84
N ALA A 21 8.21 12.16 -10.78
CA ALA A 21 8.91 13.42 -10.69
C ALA A 21 7.96 14.63 -10.53
N THR A 22 6.78 14.54 -11.19
CA THR A 22 5.78 15.60 -11.10
C THR A 22 5.18 15.75 -9.70
N TRP A 23 5.20 14.66 -8.90
CA TRP A 23 4.65 14.67 -7.54
C TRP A 23 5.63 15.18 -6.50
N LEU A 24 6.93 15.10 -6.79
CA LEU A 24 7.94 15.60 -5.85
C LEU A 24 7.72 17.06 -5.49
N GLN A 25 7.17 17.85 -6.40
CA GLN A 25 6.88 19.26 -6.19
C GLN A 25 5.79 19.51 -5.15
N LEU A 26 4.90 18.52 -4.93
CA LEU A 26 3.79 18.66 -3.98
C LEU A 26 4.26 18.74 -2.52
N GLN A 27 5.51 18.37 -2.25
CA GLN A 27 6.05 18.33 -0.90
C GLN A 27 7.02 19.46 -0.61
N GLN A 28 7.05 20.49 -1.45
CA GLN A 28 8.00 21.60 -1.29
C GLN A 28 7.27 22.94 -1.32
N PRO A 29 7.67 23.90 -0.42
CA PRO A 29 8.63 23.73 0.67
C PRO A 29 8.09 22.93 1.86
N GLU A 30 6.77 22.77 1.98
CA GLU A 30 6.11 22.04 3.03
C GLU A 30 5.24 20.94 2.46
N PRO A 31 5.03 19.82 3.19
CA PRO A 31 4.16 18.76 2.73
C PRO A 31 2.73 19.26 2.51
N VAL A 32 2.20 19.07 1.30
CA VAL A 32 0.82 19.45 0.95
C VAL A 32 -0.08 18.23 0.76
N ALA A 33 0.49 17.04 0.71
CA ALA A 33 -0.28 15.80 0.55
C ALA A 33 0.39 14.65 1.29
N GLN A 34 -0.43 13.69 1.71
CA GLN A 34 -0.01 12.40 2.23
C GLN A 34 -0.30 11.36 1.16
N ALA A 35 0.71 10.56 0.80
CA ALA A 35 0.53 9.46 -0.14
C ALA A 35 0.27 8.16 0.63
N ARG A 36 -0.67 7.38 0.14
CA ARG A 36 -1.00 6.06 0.70
C ARG A 36 -1.07 5.03 -0.40
N LEU A 37 -0.48 3.85 -0.15
CA LEU A 37 -0.68 2.69 -0.98
C LEU A 37 -1.99 2.03 -0.53
N VAL A 38 -2.94 1.93 -1.45
CA VAL A 38 -4.25 1.32 -1.19
C VAL A 38 -4.31 0.00 -1.94
N LEU A 39 -4.51 -1.07 -1.19
CA LEU A 39 -4.65 -2.42 -1.72
C LEU A 39 -5.98 -2.99 -1.25
N ARG A 40 -6.66 -3.69 -2.15
CA ARG A 40 -7.89 -4.38 -1.84
C ARG A 40 -7.83 -5.77 -2.46
N TRP A 41 -8.14 -6.78 -1.67
CA TRP A 41 -7.98 -8.17 -2.08
C TRP A 41 -9.11 -9.07 -1.61
N TRP A 42 -9.19 -10.25 -2.24
CA TRP A 42 -9.96 -11.38 -1.77
C TRP A 42 -8.97 -12.53 -1.52
N ALA A 43 -8.56 -12.70 -0.28
CA ALA A 43 -7.55 -13.67 0.12
C ALA A 43 -7.73 -13.97 1.61
N ASP A 44 -7.36 -15.18 2.04
CA ASP A 44 -7.48 -15.53 3.44
C ASP A 44 -6.23 -15.18 4.25
N GLN A 45 -5.09 -14.99 3.60
CA GLN A 45 -3.88 -14.47 4.23
C GLN A 45 -3.16 -13.51 3.29
N VAL A 46 -2.64 -12.45 3.86
CA VAL A 46 -1.90 -11.42 3.13
C VAL A 46 -0.68 -11.00 3.91
N GLU A 47 0.42 -10.84 3.21
CA GLU A 47 1.65 -10.31 3.77
C GLU A 47 2.20 -9.25 2.82
N LEU A 48 2.37 -8.04 3.32
CA LEU A 48 3.01 -6.94 2.60
C LEU A 48 4.35 -6.65 3.25
N ARG A 49 5.42 -6.70 2.47
CA ARG A 49 6.76 -6.32 2.89
C ARG A 49 7.25 -5.13 2.08
N VAL A 50 7.93 -4.23 2.77
CA VAL A 50 8.56 -3.06 2.16
C VAL A 50 10.03 -3.11 2.52
N ASP A 51 10.90 -3.18 1.50
CA ASP A 51 12.34 -3.32 1.66
C ASP A 51 12.70 -4.48 2.60
N GLY A 52 11.96 -5.58 2.51
CA GLY A 52 12.18 -6.78 3.29
C GLY A 52 11.52 -6.79 4.67
N ALA A 53 11.00 -5.67 5.16
CA ALA A 53 10.32 -5.60 6.45
C ALA A 53 8.81 -5.76 6.29
N ARG A 54 8.21 -6.63 7.08
CA ARG A 54 6.76 -6.81 7.06
C ARG A 54 6.06 -5.59 7.67
N VAL A 55 5.19 -4.96 6.89
CA VAL A 55 4.44 -3.78 7.31
C VAL A 55 2.95 -4.06 7.47
N HIS A 56 2.47 -5.15 6.90
CA HIS A 56 1.09 -5.59 7.03
C HIS A 56 1.01 -7.11 6.91
N GLY A 57 0.15 -7.70 7.69
CA GLY A 57 -0.18 -9.11 7.61
C GLY A 57 -1.56 -9.35 8.20
N GLY A 58 -2.28 -10.31 7.66
CA GLY A 58 -3.62 -10.60 8.15
C GLY A 58 -4.45 -11.42 7.16
N ASP A 59 -5.72 -11.53 7.50
CA ASP A 59 -6.69 -12.34 6.78
C ASP A 59 -7.97 -11.56 6.46
N LEU A 60 -7.85 -10.27 6.24
CA LEU A 60 -9.01 -9.42 6.00
C LEU A 60 -9.49 -9.54 4.56
N PHE A 61 -10.70 -10.06 4.38
CA PHE A 61 -11.35 -10.12 3.09
C PHE A 61 -11.96 -8.77 2.71
N ASP A 62 -11.73 -8.38 1.47
CA ASP A 62 -12.38 -7.22 0.83
C ASP A 62 -12.28 -5.91 1.63
N THR A 63 -11.33 -5.82 2.52
CA THR A 63 -11.05 -4.62 3.29
C THR A 63 -9.85 -3.91 2.71
N ALA A 64 -9.98 -2.62 2.44
CA ALA A 64 -8.87 -1.86 1.89
C ALA A 64 -7.75 -1.72 2.93
N CYS A 65 -6.55 -2.12 2.53
CA CYS A 65 -5.34 -1.80 3.26
C CYS A 65 -4.85 -0.43 2.79
N ARG A 66 -4.70 0.50 3.72
CA ARG A 66 -4.20 1.86 3.45
C ARG A 66 -2.90 2.07 4.19
N TRP A 67 -1.79 1.87 3.49
CA TRP A 67 -0.47 2.03 4.10
C TRP A 67 0.12 3.38 3.73
N PRO A 68 0.46 4.22 4.72
CA PRO A 68 1.07 5.52 4.43
C PRO A 68 2.49 5.34 3.89
N LEU A 69 2.77 5.97 2.77
CA LEU A 69 4.09 5.91 2.16
C LEU A 69 5.07 6.79 2.93
N PRO A 70 6.28 6.31 3.19
CA PRO A 70 7.27 7.05 3.97
C PRO A 70 7.84 8.24 3.19
N ASN A 71 8.39 9.20 3.92
CA ASN A 71 8.98 10.42 3.32
C ASN A 71 10.07 10.13 2.30
N ARG A 72 10.82 9.03 2.47
CA ARG A 72 11.86 8.67 1.50
C ARG A 72 11.29 8.37 0.11
N TRP A 73 10.03 7.92 0.02
CA TRP A 73 9.39 7.76 -1.27
C TRP A 73 9.19 9.11 -1.96
N TRP A 74 8.74 10.12 -1.19
CA TRP A 74 8.62 11.48 -1.70
C TRP A 74 9.98 12.10 -2.09
N ALA A 75 11.05 11.64 -1.45
CA ALA A 75 12.40 12.07 -1.80
C ALA A 75 12.92 11.46 -3.11
N GLY A 76 12.12 10.60 -3.76
CA GLY A 76 12.49 9.95 -5.01
C GLY A 76 13.20 8.62 -4.83
N GLU A 77 13.33 8.13 -3.60
CA GLU A 77 13.90 6.80 -3.36
C GLU A 77 12.89 5.72 -3.73
N SER A 78 13.40 4.64 -4.30
CA SER A 78 12.54 3.50 -4.62
C SER A 78 12.27 2.65 -3.38
N LEU A 79 11.05 2.09 -3.33
CA LEU A 79 10.65 1.11 -2.33
C LEU A 79 10.44 -0.23 -3.02
N ALA A 80 11.06 -1.27 -2.49
CA ALA A 80 10.84 -2.63 -2.98
C ALA A 80 9.63 -3.22 -2.23
N LEU A 81 8.55 -3.46 -2.96
CA LEU A 81 7.32 -4.03 -2.40
C LEU A 81 7.22 -5.51 -2.75
N GLU A 82 6.91 -6.32 -1.77
CA GLU A 82 6.54 -7.72 -1.94
C GLU A 82 5.16 -7.94 -1.34
N LEU A 83 4.26 -8.46 -2.15
CA LEU A 83 2.92 -8.80 -1.72
C LEU A 83 2.72 -10.30 -1.90
N ARG A 84 2.39 -10.99 -0.82
CA ARG A 84 2.08 -12.41 -0.83
C ARG A 84 0.66 -12.61 -0.35
N LEU A 85 -0.15 -13.30 -1.16
CA LEU A 85 -1.56 -13.52 -0.86
C LEU A 85 -1.89 -15.00 -1.04
N ARG A 86 -2.65 -15.55 -0.10
CA ARG A 86 -3.12 -16.93 -0.19
C ARG A 86 -4.61 -16.93 -0.54
N SER A 87 -4.98 -17.66 -1.58
CA SER A 87 -6.39 -17.78 -1.97
C SER A 87 -7.20 -18.51 -0.90
N PRO A 88 -8.50 -18.22 -0.78
CA PRO A 88 -9.40 -19.02 0.03
C PRO A 88 -9.49 -20.45 -0.47
N LEU A 89 -10.03 -21.35 0.37
CA LEU A 89 -10.19 -22.75 -0.02
C LEU A 89 -11.23 -22.94 -1.11
N HIS A 90 -12.30 -22.14 -1.07
CA HIS A 90 -13.48 -22.35 -1.92
C HIS A 90 -13.71 -21.23 -2.94
N ASP A 91 -12.90 -20.21 -2.93
CA ASP A 91 -12.99 -19.09 -3.87
C ASP A 91 -11.63 -18.79 -4.48
N ASP A 92 -11.62 -18.35 -5.73
CA ASP A 92 -10.39 -17.88 -6.34
C ASP A 92 -9.90 -16.64 -5.62
N GLY A 93 -8.59 -16.55 -5.42
CA GLY A 93 -7.97 -15.36 -4.87
C GLY A 93 -7.96 -14.22 -5.87
N ALA A 94 -8.01 -13.00 -5.38
CA ALA A 94 -7.96 -11.81 -6.23
C ALA A 94 -7.26 -10.65 -5.53
N LEU A 95 -6.41 -9.94 -6.28
CA LEU A 95 -6.02 -8.59 -5.93
C LEU A 95 -6.93 -7.67 -6.74
N ILE A 96 -7.89 -7.06 -6.06
CA ILE A 96 -8.99 -6.34 -6.69
C ILE A 96 -8.56 -4.94 -7.12
N GLN A 97 -7.82 -4.26 -6.26
CA GLN A 97 -7.33 -2.91 -6.51
C GLN A 97 -5.92 -2.75 -5.96
N SER A 98 -5.14 -1.96 -6.69
CA SER A 98 -3.87 -1.44 -6.21
C SER A 98 -3.70 -0.03 -6.78
N ARG A 99 -3.57 0.97 -5.90
CA ARG A 99 -3.42 2.35 -6.32
C ARG A 99 -2.72 3.17 -5.25
N ILE A 100 -2.29 4.36 -5.62
CA ILE A 100 -1.80 5.36 -4.68
C ILE A 100 -2.83 6.46 -4.58
N GLU A 101 -3.25 6.77 -3.36
CA GLU A 101 -4.12 7.90 -3.07
C GLU A 101 -3.31 9.04 -2.50
N LEU A 102 -3.63 10.25 -2.94
CA LEU A 102 -3.09 11.48 -2.36
C LEU A 102 -4.20 12.16 -1.56
N GLU A 103 -3.93 12.38 -0.28
CA GLU A 103 -4.84 13.13 0.58
C GLU A 103 -4.21 14.47 0.93
N PRO A 104 -4.93 15.60 0.73
CA PRO A 104 -4.41 16.89 1.15
C PRO A 104 -4.13 16.91 2.64
N VAL A 105 -3.02 17.51 3.02
CA VAL A 105 -2.70 17.74 4.42
C VAL A 105 -3.33 19.06 4.85
N ASP A 106 -4.22 19.00 5.85
CA ASP A 106 -4.78 20.18 6.47
C ASP A 106 -4.04 20.46 7.78
N PRO A 107 -3.21 21.49 7.85
CA PRO A 107 -2.45 21.77 9.06
C PRO A 107 -3.34 22.17 10.26
N ALA A 108 -4.59 22.56 10.01
CA ALA A 108 -5.54 22.88 11.07
C ALA A 108 -6.25 21.65 11.61
N ASP A 109 -6.14 20.48 10.97
CA ASP A 109 -6.77 19.24 11.40
C ASP A 109 -5.97 18.61 12.55
N PRO A 110 -6.56 18.48 13.76
CA PRO A 110 -5.85 17.85 14.88
C PRO A 110 -5.38 16.42 14.59
N LEU A 111 -6.11 15.68 13.78
CA LEU A 111 -5.73 14.30 13.42
C LEU A 111 -4.45 14.27 12.60
N ASN A 112 -4.20 15.27 11.79
CA ASN A 112 -2.94 15.38 11.05
C ASN A 112 -1.75 15.57 11.97
N LEU A 113 -1.92 16.29 13.06
CA LEU A 113 -0.87 16.51 14.04
C LEU A 113 -0.54 15.26 14.83
N LEU A 114 -1.49 14.33 14.94
CA LEU A 114 -1.33 13.08 15.67
C LEU A 114 -0.89 11.93 14.77
N ALA A 115 -0.87 12.09 13.47
CA ALA A 115 -0.51 11.05 12.53
C ALA A 115 0.97 10.69 12.66
N PRO A 116 1.32 9.42 12.95
CA PRO A 116 2.70 9.05 13.28
C PRO A 116 3.65 9.00 12.10
N SER A 117 3.15 8.86 10.90
CA SER A 117 3.96 8.56 9.70
C SER A 117 4.25 9.76 8.83
N ARG A 118 4.28 10.86 9.41
CA ARG A 118 4.58 12.08 8.68
C ARG A 118 6.04 12.28 8.41
#